data_47b61160ea657f900f0f5a40adbac123
#
_entry.id   47b61160ea657f900f0f5a40adbac123
#
_cell.length_a   1.000
_cell.length_b   1.000
_cell.length_c   1.000
_cell.angle_alpha   90.00
_cell.angle_beta   90.00
_cell.angle_gamma   90.00
#
_symmetry.space_group_name_H-M   'P 1'
#
loop_
_entity.id
_entity.type
_entity.pdbx_description
1 polymer ?
#
loop_
_entity_poly.entity_id
_entity_poly.type
_entity_poly.pdbx_seq_one_letter_code
_entity_poly.pdbx_strand_id
1 'polypeptide(L)'
;MIRSRTIAPLVELHASEGCNSCPSANRWLSELKADPVLVALAFHVDYADRIGWKDRFAKAAFTERQVLQQSSNGQRFGHTPQVVVDGQDRRNWPQAPTAAPAGSRPSAEVESALSRETQIHLATIAHSATIVPSARTPDRLSPHGVVAEQGHITTVEAGENVDVTLQRDYVVHDYEPVAAWEARAGAERKLQCRPVSLAEAAHPRSMTLVVVDAASGRPLQAVKLGC
;
A
#
# COMPACT_ATOMS: atom_id res chain seq x y z
N MET A 1 0.42 18.50 -7.92
CA MET A 1 -0.63 18.26 -6.89
C MET A 1 -1.77 17.48 -7.53
N ILE A 2 -2.15 16.37 -6.92
CA ILE A 2 -3.35 15.59 -7.28
C ILE A 2 -4.37 15.79 -6.16
N ARG A 3 -5.60 16.09 -6.52
CA ARG A 3 -6.72 16.20 -5.58
C ARG A 3 -7.79 15.16 -5.96
N SER A 4 -8.33 14.45 -4.99
CA SER A 4 -9.33 13.42 -5.23
C SER A 4 -10.49 13.50 -4.24
N ARG A 5 -11.70 13.36 -4.79
CA ARG A 5 -12.96 13.10 -4.09
C ARG A 5 -13.52 11.73 -4.42
N THR A 6 -12.70 10.86 -5.02
CA THR A 6 -13.10 9.52 -5.42
C THR A 6 -12.29 8.50 -4.66
N ILE A 7 -12.90 7.37 -4.33
CA ILE A 7 -12.21 6.22 -3.74
C ILE A 7 -11.64 5.41 -4.89
N ALA A 8 -10.31 5.36 -4.99
CA ALA A 8 -9.64 4.39 -5.86
C ALA A 8 -9.73 3.00 -5.21
N PRO A 9 -9.96 1.92 -5.98
CA PRO A 9 -9.83 0.57 -5.45
C PRO A 9 -8.42 0.36 -4.87
N LEU A 10 -8.34 -0.16 -3.65
CA LEU A 10 -7.08 -0.43 -2.97
C LEU A 10 -6.85 -1.94 -2.87
N VAL A 11 -5.74 -2.40 -3.41
CA VAL A 11 -5.30 -3.79 -3.30
C VAL A 11 -3.99 -3.82 -2.52
N GLU A 12 -3.98 -4.54 -1.40
CA GLU A 12 -2.79 -4.78 -0.60
C GLU A 12 -2.47 -6.27 -0.63
N LEU A 13 -1.24 -6.60 -0.99
CA LEU A 13 -0.72 -7.96 -0.98
C LEU A 13 0.32 -8.07 0.15
N HIS A 14 0.12 -9.00 1.09
CA HIS A 14 1.16 -9.40 2.04
C HIS A 14 1.83 -10.68 1.54
N ALA A 15 3.13 -10.61 1.26
CA ALA A 15 3.90 -11.66 0.62
C ALA A 15 5.32 -11.75 1.19
N SER A 16 6.11 -12.68 0.69
CA SER A 16 7.55 -12.77 0.93
C SER A 16 8.22 -13.46 -0.25
N GLU A 17 9.49 -13.11 -0.51
CA GLU A 17 10.35 -13.84 -1.46
C GLU A 17 10.57 -15.30 -1.06
N GLY A 18 10.57 -15.61 0.25
CA GLY A 18 10.76 -16.95 0.78
C GLY A 18 9.53 -17.86 0.65
N CYS A 19 8.35 -17.32 0.38
CA CYS A 19 7.10 -18.08 0.36
C CYS A 19 6.81 -18.63 -1.04
N ASN A 20 6.75 -19.97 -1.21
CA ASN A 20 6.59 -20.63 -2.52
C ASN A 20 5.21 -20.43 -3.18
N SER A 21 4.19 -20.10 -2.43
CA SER A 21 2.84 -19.77 -2.95
C SER A 21 2.68 -18.29 -3.35
N CYS A 22 3.65 -17.42 -2.97
CA CYS A 22 3.58 -15.98 -3.21
C CYS A 22 3.84 -15.55 -4.67
N PRO A 23 4.67 -16.24 -5.48
CA PRO A 23 4.94 -15.81 -6.86
C PRO A 23 3.70 -15.65 -7.74
N SER A 24 2.68 -16.50 -7.54
CA SER A 24 1.42 -16.39 -8.29
C SER A 24 0.65 -15.12 -7.94
N ALA A 25 0.60 -14.74 -6.66
CA ALA A 25 -0.05 -13.53 -6.20
C ALA A 25 0.70 -12.26 -6.67
N ASN A 26 2.02 -12.29 -6.70
CA ASN A 26 2.82 -11.19 -7.24
C ASN A 26 2.57 -10.98 -8.74
N ARG A 27 2.51 -12.06 -9.54
CA ARG A 27 2.18 -11.96 -10.97
C ARG A 27 0.80 -11.38 -11.19
N TRP A 28 -0.20 -11.89 -10.46
CA TRP A 28 -1.57 -11.34 -10.52
C TRP A 28 -1.60 -9.86 -10.16
N LEU A 29 -0.89 -9.43 -9.11
CA LEU A 29 -0.81 -8.02 -8.72
C LEU A 29 -0.18 -7.17 -9.83
N SER A 30 0.87 -7.68 -10.50
CA SER A 30 1.54 -6.99 -11.61
C SER A 30 0.63 -6.82 -12.82
N GLU A 31 -0.31 -7.74 -13.08
CA GLU A 31 -1.29 -7.64 -14.17
C GLU A 31 -2.27 -6.47 -13.97
N LEU A 32 -2.46 -6.02 -12.71
CA LEU A 32 -3.32 -4.87 -12.39
C LEU A 32 -2.75 -3.51 -12.87
N LYS A 33 -1.53 -3.47 -13.42
CA LYS A 33 -0.94 -2.25 -14.03
C LYS A 33 -1.80 -1.63 -15.13
N ALA A 34 -2.63 -2.42 -15.77
CA ALA A 34 -3.52 -1.95 -16.84
C ALA A 34 -4.58 -0.96 -16.34
N ASP A 35 -4.88 -0.94 -15.03
CA ASP A 35 -5.84 0.00 -14.47
C ASP A 35 -5.14 1.20 -13.81
N PRO A 36 -5.19 2.39 -14.44
CA PRO A 36 -4.53 3.58 -13.92
C PRO A 36 -5.16 4.13 -12.63
N VAL A 37 -6.40 3.75 -12.34
CA VAL A 37 -7.15 4.23 -11.17
C VAL A 37 -6.83 3.40 -9.93
N LEU A 38 -6.49 2.13 -10.12
CA LEU A 38 -6.23 1.22 -9.02
C LEU A 38 -4.95 1.58 -8.26
N VAL A 39 -5.02 1.50 -6.94
CA VAL A 39 -3.87 1.56 -6.05
C VAL A 39 -3.51 0.15 -5.60
N ALA A 40 -2.32 -0.31 -5.97
CA ALA A 40 -1.79 -1.61 -5.55
C ALA A 40 -0.53 -1.40 -4.70
N LEU A 41 -0.37 -2.20 -3.64
CA LEU A 41 0.73 -2.15 -2.69
C LEU A 41 1.14 -3.57 -2.28
N ALA A 42 2.42 -3.92 -2.40
CA ALA A 42 2.97 -5.21 -1.98
C ALA A 42 3.84 -5.02 -0.73
N PHE A 43 3.34 -5.46 0.40
CA PHE A 43 4.03 -5.44 1.69
C PHE A 43 4.74 -6.77 1.92
N HIS A 44 6.07 -6.74 2.10
CA HIS A 44 6.86 -7.93 2.35
C HIS A 44 7.01 -8.16 3.86
N VAL A 45 6.48 -9.31 4.33
CA VAL A 45 6.46 -9.67 5.76
C VAL A 45 7.73 -10.39 6.18
N ASP A 46 8.27 -10.06 7.36
CA ASP A 46 9.55 -10.55 7.84
C ASP A 46 9.48 -11.92 8.55
N TYR A 47 8.31 -12.32 9.04
CA TYR A 47 8.19 -13.63 9.70
C TYR A 47 8.40 -14.81 8.75
N ALA A 48 8.31 -14.59 7.46
CA ALA A 48 8.57 -15.62 6.46
C ALA A 48 10.08 -15.84 6.20
N ASP A 49 10.98 -14.98 6.69
CA ASP A 49 12.44 -15.16 6.58
C ASP A 49 12.92 -16.48 7.22
N ARG A 50 12.19 -16.99 8.22
CA ARG A 50 12.43 -18.30 8.86
C ARG A 50 12.34 -19.49 7.91
N ILE A 51 11.77 -19.32 6.69
CA ILE A 51 11.64 -20.39 5.69
C ILE A 51 12.96 -20.61 4.92
N GLY A 52 14.02 -19.91 5.27
CA GLY A 52 15.36 -20.12 4.73
C GLY A 52 15.81 -19.08 3.70
N TRP A 53 15.04 -18.03 3.43
CA TRP A 53 15.43 -16.90 2.61
C TRP A 53 15.09 -15.58 3.29
N LYS A 54 16.10 -14.72 3.45
CA LYS A 54 15.88 -13.38 4.00
C LYS A 54 15.42 -12.43 2.90
N ASP A 55 14.16 -12.03 2.96
CA ASP A 55 13.58 -11.11 2.00
C ASP A 55 14.12 -9.68 2.25
N ARG A 56 14.81 -9.11 1.25
CA ARG A 56 15.44 -7.78 1.35
C ARG A 56 14.44 -6.62 1.50
N PHE A 57 13.19 -6.85 1.15
CA PHE A 57 12.12 -5.85 1.25
C PHE A 57 11.31 -5.98 2.53
N ALA A 58 11.46 -7.11 3.25
CA ALA A 58 10.67 -7.37 4.44
C ALA A 58 11.01 -6.41 5.60
N LYS A 59 9.97 -5.95 6.28
CA LYS A 59 10.08 -5.09 7.46
C LYS A 59 9.06 -5.49 8.52
N ALA A 60 9.44 -5.41 9.80
CA ALA A 60 8.53 -5.66 10.93
C ALA A 60 7.27 -4.79 10.87
N ALA A 61 7.39 -3.53 10.45
CA ALA A 61 6.24 -2.63 10.29
C ALA A 61 5.21 -3.14 9.25
N PHE A 62 5.64 -3.94 8.27
CA PHE A 62 4.75 -4.54 7.27
C PHE A 62 4.01 -5.75 7.83
N THR A 63 4.68 -6.52 8.69
CA THR A 63 4.05 -7.58 9.47
C THR A 63 3.01 -6.99 10.44
N GLU A 64 3.34 -5.90 11.13
CA GLU A 64 2.40 -5.18 11.98
C GLU A 64 1.18 -4.67 11.20
N ARG A 65 1.39 -4.13 9.99
CA ARG A 65 0.29 -3.75 9.09
C ARG A 65 -0.63 -4.93 8.76
N GLN A 66 -0.06 -6.10 8.47
CA GLN A 66 -0.82 -7.32 8.23
C GLN A 66 -1.65 -7.72 9.46
N VAL A 67 -1.06 -7.69 10.65
CA VAL A 67 -1.75 -8.02 11.91
C VAL A 67 -2.96 -7.09 12.15
N LEU A 68 -2.82 -5.79 11.88
CA LEU A 68 -3.93 -4.84 11.96
C LEU A 68 -5.08 -5.22 11.00
N GLN A 69 -4.74 -5.57 9.74
CA GLN A 69 -5.76 -5.99 8.78
C GLN A 69 -6.41 -7.33 9.14
N GLN A 70 -5.65 -8.28 9.68
CA GLN A 70 -6.19 -9.54 10.19
C GLN A 70 -7.19 -9.30 11.31
N SER A 71 -6.84 -8.47 12.27
CA SER A 71 -7.71 -8.11 13.39
C SER A 71 -9.02 -7.48 12.90
N SER A 72 -8.94 -6.55 11.94
CA SER A 72 -10.11 -5.91 11.33
C SER A 72 -11.00 -6.89 10.55
N ASN A 73 -10.42 -7.99 10.04
CA ASN A 73 -11.14 -9.05 9.33
C ASN A 73 -11.52 -10.25 10.22
N GLY A 74 -11.34 -10.15 11.54
CA GLY A 74 -11.67 -11.23 12.50
C GLY A 74 -10.80 -12.49 12.35
N GLN A 75 -9.62 -12.36 11.76
CA GLN A 75 -8.71 -13.49 11.55
C GLN A 75 -7.75 -13.65 12.73
N ARG A 76 -7.42 -14.91 13.07
CA ARG A 76 -6.55 -15.24 14.20
C ARG A 76 -5.08 -15.40 13.80
N PHE A 77 -4.82 -15.74 12.55
CA PHE A 77 -3.46 -16.08 12.06
C PHE A 77 -3.17 -15.41 10.73
N GLY A 78 -1.89 -14.97 10.59
CA GLY A 78 -1.36 -14.50 9.33
C GLY A 78 -1.06 -15.65 8.38
N HIS A 79 -1.15 -15.35 7.09
CA HIS A 79 -0.76 -16.24 6.01
C HIS A 79 -0.19 -15.44 4.86
N THR A 80 0.64 -16.07 4.05
CA THR A 80 1.12 -15.53 2.78
C THR A 80 0.83 -16.54 1.66
N PRO A 81 0.44 -16.06 0.46
CA PRO A 81 0.06 -14.69 0.18
C PRO A 81 -1.30 -14.33 0.81
N GLN A 82 -1.42 -13.12 1.36
CA GLN A 82 -2.71 -12.58 1.75
C GLN A 82 -3.04 -11.39 0.86
N VAL A 83 -4.19 -11.44 0.18
CA VAL A 83 -4.70 -10.35 -0.65
C VAL A 83 -5.86 -9.67 0.06
N VAL A 84 -5.75 -8.38 0.24
CA VAL A 84 -6.78 -7.53 0.86
C VAL A 84 -7.26 -6.51 -0.16
N VAL A 85 -8.54 -6.50 -0.44
CA VAL A 85 -9.17 -5.54 -1.38
C VAL A 85 -10.14 -4.65 -0.61
N ASP A 86 -9.93 -3.34 -0.68
CA ASP A 86 -10.73 -2.35 0.05
C ASP A 86 -10.88 -2.70 1.55
N GLY A 87 -9.78 -3.17 2.17
CA GLY A 87 -9.74 -3.56 3.59
C GLY A 87 -10.30 -4.95 3.90
N GLN A 88 -10.78 -5.70 2.92
CA GLN A 88 -11.34 -7.04 3.10
C GLN A 88 -10.43 -8.14 2.57
N ASP A 89 -10.18 -9.17 3.36
CA ASP A 89 -9.42 -10.35 2.94
C ASP A 89 -10.13 -11.11 1.81
N ARG A 90 -9.37 -11.42 0.74
CA ARG A 90 -9.87 -12.09 -0.47
C ARG A 90 -9.12 -13.39 -0.74
N ARG A 91 -9.56 -14.48 -0.13
CA ARG A 91 -8.95 -15.80 -0.32
C ARG A 91 -9.10 -16.38 -1.72
N ASN A 92 -10.13 -15.96 -2.45
CA ASN A 92 -10.39 -16.36 -3.83
C ASN A 92 -9.82 -15.39 -4.87
N TRP A 93 -8.79 -14.61 -4.51
CA TRP A 93 -8.15 -13.64 -5.41
C TRP A 93 -7.69 -14.23 -6.76
N PRO A 94 -7.27 -15.51 -6.88
CA PRO A 94 -6.87 -16.05 -8.17
C PRO A 94 -8.00 -16.12 -9.21
N GLN A 95 -9.26 -16.21 -8.75
CA GLN A 95 -10.45 -16.19 -9.57
C GLN A 95 -11.10 -14.81 -9.66
N ALA A 96 -10.57 -13.82 -8.92
CA ALA A 96 -11.05 -12.46 -9.06
C ALA A 96 -10.72 -11.96 -10.49
N PRO A 97 -11.66 -11.29 -11.17
CA PRO A 97 -11.36 -10.71 -12.46
C PRO A 97 -10.17 -9.78 -12.30
N THR A 98 -9.18 -9.90 -13.22
CA THR A 98 -8.04 -8.99 -13.34
C THR A 98 -8.45 -7.56 -13.68
N ALA A 99 -9.70 -7.38 -14.13
CA ALA A 99 -10.32 -6.07 -14.16
C ALA A 99 -10.59 -5.62 -12.72
N ALA A 100 -9.95 -4.55 -12.33
CA ALA A 100 -10.22 -3.89 -11.06
C ALA A 100 -11.72 -3.76 -10.82
N PRO A 101 -12.17 -3.88 -9.55
CA PRO A 101 -13.55 -3.54 -9.22
C PRO A 101 -13.82 -2.15 -9.80
N ALA A 102 -14.85 -2.07 -10.64
CA ALA A 102 -15.18 -0.96 -11.51
C ALA A 102 -14.92 0.41 -10.89
N GLY A 103 -13.93 1.09 -11.41
CA GLY A 103 -13.64 2.52 -11.30
C GLY A 103 -13.62 3.13 -9.90
N SER A 104 -13.06 4.31 -9.81
CA SER A 104 -13.13 5.11 -8.59
C SER A 104 -14.58 5.49 -8.28
N ARG A 105 -14.99 5.29 -7.02
CA ARG A 105 -16.31 5.68 -6.52
C ARG A 105 -16.23 7.06 -5.87
N PRO A 106 -17.29 7.91 -5.97
CA PRO A 106 -17.30 9.17 -5.23
C PRO A 106 -17.10 8.93 -3.72
N SER A 107 -16.14 9.61 -3.12
CA SER A 107 -15.98 9.63 -1.67
C SER A 107 -16.89 10.71 -1.10
N ALA A 108 -17.94 10.29 -0.42
CA ALA A 108 -18.77 11.22 0.34
C ALA A 108 -18.17 11.56 1.71
N GLU A 109 -17.09 10.89 2.10
CA GLU A 109 -16.55 10.92 3.46
C GLU A 109 -15.31 11.81 3.57
N VAL A 110 -14.38 11.71 2.62
CA VAL A 110 -13.08 12.40 2.71
C VAL A 110 -12.68 12.98 1.35
N GLU A 111 -12.20 14.21 1.34
CA GLU A 111 -11.42 14.77 0.24
C GLU A 111 -9.94 14.74 0.62
N SER A 112 -9.08 14.31 -0.29
CA SER A 112 -7.64 14.31 -0.06
C SER A 112 -6.89 14.92 -1.24
N ALA A 113 -5.77 15.57 -0.95
CA ALA A 113 -4.83 16.06 -1.93
C ALA A 113 -3.43 15.58 -1.57
N LEU A 114 -2.65 15.24 -2.60
CA LEU A 114 -1.25 14.85 -2.47
C LEU A 114 -0.43 15.72 -3.42
N SER A 115 0.62 16.36 -2.91
CA SER A 115 1.52 17.20 -3.68
C SER A 115 2.96 16.75 -3.50
N ARG A 116 3.77 17.05 -4.52
CA ARG A 116 5.20 16.77 -4.59
C ARG A 116 5.96 18.08 -4.72
N GLU A 117 7.01 18.22 -3.91
CA GLU A 117 7.96 19.32 -3.95
C GLU A 117 9.37 18.75 -4.14
N THR A 118 10.06 19.14 -5.22
CA THR A 118 11.43 18.71 -5.49
C THR A 118 12.40 19.68 -4.83
N GLN A 119 13.25 19.17 -3.94
CA GLN A 119 14.33 19.94 -3.32
C GLN A 119 15.65 19.63 -4.04
N ILE A 120 15.97 20.40 -5.08
CA ILE A 120 17.08 20.13 -6.00
C ILE A 120 18.42 20.08 -5.28
N HIS A 121 18.66 20.98 -4.33
CA HIS A 121 19.94 21.06 -3.58
C HIS A 121 20.15 19.89 -2.60
N LEU A 122 19.08 19.18 -2.21
CA LEU A 122 19.14 17.98 -1.37
C LEU A 122 18.94 16.69 -2.17
N ALA A 123 18.72 16.78 -3.49
CA ALA A 123 18.36 15.64 -4.35
C ALA A 123 17.22 14.79 -3.74
N THR A 124 16.20 15.43 -3.20
CA THR A 124 15.06 14.76 -2.54
C THR A 124 13.74 15.24 -3.11
N ILE A 125 12.72 14.37 -3.01
CA ILE A 125 11.33 14.70 -3.26
C ILE A 125 10.59 14.67 -1.93
N ALA A 126 10.04 15.80 -1.52
CA ALA A 126 9.14 15.87 -0.38
C ALA A 126 7.70 15.78 -0.87
N HIS A 127 6.85 15.15 -0.07
CA HIS A 127 5.42 15.06 -0.30
C HIS A 127 4.65 15.69 0.84
N SER A 128 3.60 16.41 0.51
CA SER A 128 2.63 16.90 1.50
C SER A 128 1.24 16.42 1.14
N ALA A 129 0.49 16.04 2.15
CA ALA A 129 -0.88 15.58 2.01
C ALA A 129 -1.84 16.50 2.77
N THR A 130 -3.02 16.70 2.20
CA THR A 130 -4.11 17.44 2.85
C THR A 130 -5.33 16.53 2.89
N ILE A 131 -5.97 16.43 4.06
CA ILE A 131 -7.17 15.64 4.30
C ILE A 131 -8.27 16.58 4.80
N VAL A 132 -9.44 16.54 4.15
CA VAL A 132 -10.62 17.32 4.53
C VAL A 132 -11.78 16.36 4.78
N PRO A 133 -12.15 16.10 6.05
CA PRO A 133 -13.31 15.29 6.40
C PRO A 133 -14.63 15.97 6.02
N SER A 134 -15.63 15.17 5.66
CA SER A 134 -17.01 15.63 5.46
C SER A 134 -17.89 15.36 6.69
N ALA A 135 -19.15 15.72 6.64
CA ALA A 135 -20.12 15.39 7.68
C ALA A 135 -20.44 13.87 7.78
N ARG A 136 -19.97 13.05 6.81
CA ARG A 136 -20.16 11.60 6.78
C ARG A 136 -18.89 10.84 7.18
N THR A 137 -17.82 11.56 7.49
CA THR A 137 -16.56 10.96 7.93
C THR A 137 -16.76 10.26 9.28
N PRO A 138 -16.23 9.06 9.50
CA PRO A 138 -16.15 8.45 10.82
C PRO A 138 -15.44 9.37 11.82
N ASP A 139 -15.76 9.22 13.10
CA ASP A 139 -15.25 10.09 14.18
C ASP A 139 -13.72 10.12 14.26
N ARG A 140 -13.06 9.04 13.87
CA ARG A 140 -11.60 8.95 13.94
C ARG A 140 -10.99 8.43 12.64
N LEU A 141 -9.94 9.12 12.18
CA LEU A 141 -9.16 8.76 11.01
C LEU A 141 -7.75 8.33 11.41
N SER A 142 -7.21 7.34 10.69
CA SER A 142 -5.81 6.89 10.80
C SER A 142 -5.22 6.71 9.41
N PRO A 143 -4.68 7.77 8.79
CA PRO A 143 -4.07 7.65 7.47
C PRO A 143 -2.64 7.11 7.56
N HIS A 144 -2.13 6.72 6.41
CA HIS A 144 -0.73 6.35 6.24
C HIS A 144 -0.22 6.75 4.86
N GLY A 145 1.06 7.11 4.82
CA GLY A 145 1.81 7.31 3.60
C GLY A 145 2.56 6.04 3.20
N VAL A 146 2.64 5.76 1.90
CA VAL A 146 3.34 4.58 1.37
C VAL A 146 4.17 4.99 0.16
N VAL A 147 5.46 4.61 0.16
CA VAL A 147 6.31 4.68 -1.04
C VAL A 147 6.46 3.29 -1.60
N ALA A 148 6.13 3.11 -2.88
CA ALA A 148 6.23 1.83 -3.57
C ALA A 148 7.02 1.95 -4.88
N GLU A 149 7.72 0.89 -5.25
CA GLU A 149 8.54 0.78 -6.45
C GLU A 149 8.06 -0.32 -7.40
N GLN A 150 8.46 -0.19 -8.67
CA GLN A 150 8.11 -1.08 -9.77
C GLN A 150 9.33 -1.81 -10.32
N GLY A 151 9.13 -2.99 -10.92
CA GLY A 151 10.11 -3.66 -11.75
C GLY A 151 11.27 -4.29 -11.00
N HIS A 152 11.08 -4.72 -9.76
CA HIS A 152 12.10 -5.45 -9.03
C HIS A 152 12.26 -6.89 -9.54
N ILE A 153 13.52 -7.30 -9.70
CA ILE A 153 13.89 -8.67 -10.07
C ILE A 153 14.85 -9.22 -9.00
N THR A 154 14.58 -10.43 -8.52
CA THR A 154 15.45 -11.15 -7.57
C THR A 154 15.54 -12.60 -7.98
N THR A 155 16.76 -13.13 -8.08
CA THR A 155 16.98 -14.59 -8.08
C THR A 155 17.13 -15.04 -6.64
N VAL A 156 16.29 -15.95 -6.22
CA VAL A 156 16.29 -16.48 -4.85
C VAL A 156 17.32 -17.60 -4.77
N GLU A 157 18.24 -17.52 -3.81
CA GLU A 157 19.39 -18.43 -3.71
C GLU A 157 19.21 -19.52 -2.63
N ALA A 158 18.15 -19.43 -1.81
CA ALA A 158 17.87 -20.39 -0.74
C ALA A 158 16.38 -20.45 -0.40
N GLY A 159 15.99 -21.41 0.44
CA GLY A 159 14.62 -21.60 0.91
C GLY A 159 13.71 -22.26 -0.12
N GLU A 160 12.40 -22.05 0.03
CA GLU A 160 11.38 -22.73 -0.79
C GLU A 160 11.36 -22.28 -2.26
N ASN A 161 11.87 -21.09 -2.57
CA ASN A 161 11.94 -20.52 -3.92
C ASN A 161 13.35 -20.55 -4.50
N VAL A 162 14.25 -21.42 -4.02
CA VAL A 162 15.61 -21.54 -4.54
C VAL A 162 15.60 -21.69 -6.07
N ASP A 163 16.52 -20.98 -6.75
CA ASP A 163 16.67 -20.93 -8.22
C ASP A 163 15.49 -20.29 -8.99
N VAL A 164 14.52 -19.70 -8.29
CA VAL A 164 13.41 -18.98 -8.92
C VAL A 164 13.78 -17.51 -9.10
N THR A 165 13.61 -16.98 -10.31
CA THR A 165 13.69 -15.53 -10.57
C THR A 165 12.31 -14.91 -10.41
N LEU A 166 12.17 -14.02 -9.43
CA LEU A 166 10.94 -13.34 -9.09
C LEU A 166 10.93 -11.94 -9.71
N GLN A 167 9.84 -11.60 -10.41
CA GLN A 167 9.54 -10.24 -10.87
C GLN A 167 8.40 -9.68 -10.03
N ARG A 168 8.56 -8.44 -9.55
CA ARG A 168 7.61 -7.82 -8.64
C ARG A 168 7.42 -6.36 -8.92
N ASP A 169 6.21 -5.93 -8.71
CA ASP A 169 5.75 -4.55 -8.83
C ASP A 169 5.06 -4.11 -7.54
N TYR A 170 4.91 -2.81 -7.38
CA TYR A 170 4.26 -2.20 -6.23
C TYR A 170 4.90 -2.52 -4.88
N VAL A 171 6.20 -2.90 -4.89
CA VAL A 171 6.97 -3.25 -3.70
C VAL A 171 7.04 -2.06 -2.77
N VAL A 172 6.48 -2.19 -1.58
CA VAL A 172 6.50 -1.13 -0.57
C VAL A 172 7.90 -1.01 0.03
N HIS A 173 8.47 0.19 -0.08
CA HIS A 173 9.75 0.56 0.55
C HIS A 173 9.56 1.30 1.87
N ASP A 174 8.60 2.24 1.91
CA ASP A 174 8.32 2.99 3.11
C ASP A 174 6.83 2.95 3.43
N TYR A 175 6.56 2.80 4.71
CA TYR A 175 5.24 2.84 5.30
C TYR A 175 5.28 3.74 6.53
N GLU A 176 4.50 4.80 6.50
CA GLU A 176 4.47 5.82 7.55
C GLU A 176 3.04 5.95 8.09
N PRO A 177 2.71 5.19 9.14
CA PRO A 177 1.42 5.33 9.79
C PRO A 177 1.35 6.66 10.55
N VAL A 178 0.21 7.33 10.45
CA VAL A 178 -0.08 8.55 11.21
C VAL A 178 -1.01 8.20 12.36
N ALA A 179 -0.68 8.69 13.56
CA ALA A 179 -1.51 8.48 14.74
C ALA A 179 -2.96 8.89 14.48
N ALA A 180 -3.91 8.07 14.92
CA ALA A 180 -5.31 8.35 14.73
C ALA A 180 -5.74 9.65 15.46
N TRP A 181 -6.62 10.42 14.81
CA TRP A 181 -7.17 11.65 15.39
C TRP A 181 -8.67 11.75 15.18
N GLU A 182 -9.32 12.58 15.98
CA GLU A 182 -10.73 12.92 15.81
C GLU A 182 -10.94 13.75 14.55
N ALA A 183 -11.82 13.28 13.68
CA ALA A 183 -12.20 13.97 12.46
C ALA A 183 -13.30 14.99 12.74
N ARG A 184 -13.15 16.18 12.19
CA ARG A 184 -14.18 17.22 12.25
C ARG A 184 -14.52 17.68 10.84
N ALA A 185 -15.78 17.68 10.48
CA ALA A 185 -16.23 18.08 9.15
C ALA A 185 -15.68 19.46 8.77
N GLY A 186 -15.08 19.55 7.58
CA GLY A 186 -14.48 20.78 7.05
C GLY A 186 -13.14 21.17 7.68
N ALA A 187 -12.69 20.52 8.74
CA ALA A 187 -11.39 20.82 9.35
C ALA A 187 -10.24 20.19 8.54
N GLU A 188 -9.49 21.01 7.83
CA GLU A 188 -8.35 20.59 7.05
C GLU A 188 -7.21 20.11 7.96
N ARG A 189 -6.61 18.94 7.64
CA ARG A 189 -5.39 18.48 8.27
C ARG A 189 -4.28 18.28 7.22
N LYS A 190 -3.15 18.92 7.46
CA LYS A 190 -1.94 18.78 6.64
C LYS A 190 -0.99 17.78 7.27
N LEU A 191 -0.42 16.92 6.42
CA LEU A 191 0.58 15.93 6.77
C LEU A 191 1.82 16.17 5.91
N GLN A 192 3.00 15.96 6.51
CA GLN A 192 4.26 15.92 5.78
C GLN A 192 4.69 14.45 5.68
N CYS A 193 4.95 14.00 4.46
CA CYS A 193 5.51 12.67 4.22
C CYS A 193 7.02 12.75 4.10
N ARG A 194 7.72 11.68 4.48
CA ARG A 194 9.19 11.66 4.41
C ARG A 194 9.69 11.98 3.02
N PRO A 195 10.78 12.74 2.90
CA PRO A 195 11.43 12.95 1.63
C PRO A 195 12.03 11.63 1.12
N VAL A 196 11.90 11.40 -0.18
CA VAL A 196 12.50 10.25 -0.87
C VAL A 196 13.73 10.74 -1.63
N SER A 197 14.89 10.08 -1.45
CA SER A 197 16.10 10.40 -2.19
C SER A 197 15.93 10.13 -3.69
N LEU A 198 16.29 11.10 -4.53
CA LEU A 198 16.32 10.92 -5.99
C LEU A 198 17.47 10.01 -6.43
N ALA A 199 18.57 10.02 -5.69
CA ALA A 199 19.76 9.24 -6.01
C ALA A 199 19.54 7.72 -5.92
N GLU A 200 18.55 7.26 -5.17
CA GLU A 200 18.22 5.85 -4.99
C GLU A 200 17.15 5.34 -5.96
N ALA A 201 16.68 6.19 -6.88
CA ALA A 201 15.58 5.86 -7.78
C ALA A 201 16.05 5.02 -8.99
N ALA A 202 16.54 3.81 -8.73
CA ALA A 202 16.80 2.80 -9.78
C ALA A 202 15.49 2.24 -10.39
N HIS A 203 14.36 2.42 -9.71
CA HIS A 203 13.06 1.91 -10.07
C HIS A 203 12.00 3.01 -10.07
N PRO A 204 10.99 2.97 -10.97
CA PRO A 204 9.87 3.91 -10.92
C PRO A 204 9.16 3.86 -9.57
N ARG A 205 8.96 5.02 -8.95
CA ARG A 205 8.36 5.17 -7.63
C ARG A 205 6.99 5.82 -7.69
N SER A 206 6.19 5.52 -6.70
CA SER A 206 4.95 6.25 -6.43
C SER A 206 4.78 6.48 -4.93
N MET A 207 4.21 7.65 -4.59
CA MET A 207 3.74 7.95 -3.25
C MET A 207 2.22 7.75 -3.21
N THR A 208 1.76 7.03 -2.21
CA THR A 208 0.33 6.82 -1.96
C THR A 208 -0.03 7.33 -0.57
N LEU A 209 -1.13 8.08 -0.48
CA LEU A 209 -1.81 8.39 0.77
C LEU A 209 -3.05 7.50 0.85
N VAL A 210 -3.17 6.73 1.92
CA VAL A 210 -4.38 5.98 2.25
C VAL A 210 -5.00 6.58 3.51
N VAL A 211 -6.30 6.86 3.47
CA VAL A 211 -7.06 7.33 4.64
C VAL A 211 -8.00 6.22 5.06
N VAL A 212 -7.91 5.80 6.31
CA VAL A 212 -8.74 4.72 6.85
C VAL A 212 -9.57 5.20 8.05
N ASP A 213 -10.71 4.58 8.25
CA ASP A 213 -11.47 4.63 9.49
C ASP A 213 -10.66 3.92 10.58
N ALA A 214 -10.33 4.62 11.65
CA ALA A 214 -9.48 4.08 12.72
C ALA A 214 -10.16 2.96 13.53
N ALA A 215 -11.48 2.90 13.53
CA ALA A 215 -12.21 1.88 14.29
C ALA A 215 -12.30 0.55 13.53
N SER A 216 -12.58 0.61 12.22
CA SER A 216 -12.82 -0.58 11.39
C SER A 216 -11.63 -0.98 10.52
N GLY A 217 -10.63 -0.11 10.35
CA GLY A 217 -9.55 -0.31 9.38
C GLY A 217 -9.99 -0.16 7.91
N ARG A 218 -11.25 0.19 7.63
CA ARG A 218 -11.81 0.34 6.29
C ARG A 218 -11.18 1.52 5.56
N PRO A 219 -10.62 1.32 4.35
CA PRO A 219 -10.18 2.41 3.52
C PRO A 219 -11.35 3.32 3.10
N LEU A 220 -11.17 4.62 3.29
CA LEU A 220 -12.12 5.67 2.90
C LEU A 220 -11.68 6.35 1.63
N GLN A 221 -10.37 6.38 1.39
CA GLN A 221 -9.77 6.95 0.19
C GLN A 221 -8.32 6.49 0.02
N ALA A 222 -7.89 6.39 -1.25
CA ALA A 222 -6.49 6.26 -1.61
C ALA A 222 -6.16 7.23 -2.76
N VAL A 223 -5.03 7.92 -2.66
CA VAL A 223 -4.54 8.85 -3.69
C VAL A 223 -3.10 8.51 -3.99
N LYS A 224 -2.80 8.26 -5.28
CA LYS A 224 -1.46 7.91 -5.77
C LYS A 224 -0.89 9.04 -6.61
N LEU A 225 0.38 9.35 -6.40
CA LEU A 225 1.18 10.29 -7.17
C LEU A 225 2.46 9.59 -7.64
N GLY A 226 2.74 9.59 -8.95
CA GLY A 226 4.04 9.15 -9.49
C GLY A 226 5.15 10.10 -9.09
N CYS A 227 6.33 9.55 -8.80
CA CYS A 227 7.55 10.29 -8.46
C CYS A 227 8.44 10.44 -9.68
#